data_56d956f2f5612ea03410f7288a6ba025
#
_entry.id   56d956f2f5612ea03410f7288a6ba025
#
_cell.length_a   1.000
_cell.length_b   1.000
_cell.length_c   1.000
_cell.angle_alpha   90.00
_cell.angle_beta   90.00
_cell.angle_gamma   90.00
#
_symmetry.space_group_name_H-M   'P 1'
#
loop_
_entity.id
_entity.type
_entity.pdbx_description
1 polymer ?
#
loop_
_entity_poly.entity_id
_entity_poly.type
_entity_poly.pdbx_seq_one_letter_code
_entity_poly.pdbx_strand_id
1 'polypeptide(L)'
;MAHTELRLFRYFVALCEEKNFSRAAERLAITPPTLTHQIQKLEKELNVRLLNRKTKMKFQLTDAGTRFLESARDVLLRADAAEKTARKAARGEIGRLEIGYMIATAYSGLVQRYIRNFQNTHHGIDITLHQVSTVALVGAIIANELDAGFARMPKQYPSGLSGFPFYRAPVILALPSAHPLARARGSLNPKALADEPFVSTSIGYDLAFTRHVEAIAELGGFTPKISKRAEDLTTVLTYVSLGYGIAAVSPMMASCRVPNVTFKKIASKTVPEVEFAFMYRSNESAPATRTLIEAMRPHALKKEGKNHA
;
A
#
# COMPACT_ATOMS: atom_id res chain seq x y z
N MET A 1 -32.74 -28.20 -8.12
CA MET A 1 -32.56 -27.39 -9.34
C MET A 1 -31.48 -28.10 -10.17
N ALA A 2 -31.77 -28.49 -11.41
CA ALA A 2 -30.76 -29.04 -12.31
C ALA A 2 -29.80 -27.92 -12.72
N HIS A 3 -28.55 -28.02 -12.30
CA HIS A 3 -27.52 -27.07 -12.72
C HIS A 3 -26.96 -27.52 -14.07
N THR A 4 -27.38 -26.87 -15.13
CA THR A 4 -26.83 -27.08 -16.47
C THR A 4 -25.34 -26.77 -16.52
N GLU A 5 -24.54 -27.73 -16.96
CA GLU A 5 -23.09 -27.59 -17.02
C GLU A 5 -22.64 -26.50 -18.04
N LEU A 6 -21.69 -25.63 -17.72
CA LEU A 6 -21.15 -24.63 -18.64
C LEU A 6 -20.63 -25.21 -19.96
N ARG A 7 -20.23 -26.48 -19.94
CA ARG A 7 -19.81 -27.22 -21.13
C ARG A 7 -20.94 -27.33 -22.16
N LEU A 8 -22.18 -27.51 -21.73
CA LEU A 8 -23.34 -27.59 -22.63
C LEU A 8 -23.62 -26.25 -23.30
N PHE A 9 -23.40 -25.12 -22.59
CA PHE A 9 -23.48 -23.79 -23.19
C PHE A 9 -22.43 -23.60 -24.28
N ARG A 10 -21.17 -24.00 -24.04
CA ARG A 10 -20.09 -23.96 -25.05
C ARG A 10 -20.44 -24.77 -26.30
N TYR A 11 -20.98 -25.97 -26.12
CA TYR A 11 -21.38 -26.82 -27.22
C TYR A 11 -22.51 -26.21 -28.06
N PHE A 12 -23.50 -25.64 -27.39
CA PHE A 12 -24.62 -25.01 -28.07
C PHE A 12 -24.19 -23.74 -28.83
N VAL A 13 -23.38 -22.88 -28.23
CA VAL A 13 -22.85 -21.67 -28.87
C VAL A 13 -22.01 -22.04 -30.09
N ALA A 14 -21.09 -22.99 -29.98
CA ALA A 14 -20.25 -23.45 -31.09
C ALA A 14 -21.11 -24.02 -32.24
N LEU A 15 -22.15 -24.81 -31.92
CA LEU A 15 -23.07 -25.30 -32.92
C LEU A 15 -23.82 -24.18 -33.65
N CYS A 16 -24.24 -23.14 -32.92
CA CYS A 16 -24.95 -22.01 -33.50
C CYS A 16 -24.05 -21.19 -34.42
N GLU A 17 -22.76 -21.06 -34.09
CA GLU A 17 -21.77 -20.33 -34.89
C GLU A 17 -21.43 -21.07 -36.19
N GLU A 18 -21.19 -22.37 -36.11
CA GLU A 18 -20.87 -23.21 -37.26
C GLU A 18 -22.09 -23.55 -38.13
N LYS A 19 -23.30 -23.52 -37.56
CA LYS A 19 -24.56 -23.94 -38.21
C LYS A 19 -24.50 -25.34 -38.83
N ASN A 20 -23.58 -26.17 -38.36
CA ASN A 20 -23.30 -27.51 -38.87
C ASN A 20 -22.73 -28.39 -37.75
N PHE A 21 -23.37 -29.52 -37.48
CA PHE A 21 -22.98 -30.43 -36.40
C PHE A 21 -21.57 -31.01 -36.58
N SER A 22 -21.19 -31.38 -37.81
CA SER A 22 -19.87 -31.97 -38.07
C SER A 22 -18.75 -30.95 -37.85
N ARG A 23 -18.90 -29.71 -38.38
CA ARG A 23 -17.93 -28.63 -38.19
C ARG A 23 -17.85 -28.20 -36.73
N ALA A 24 -18.99 -28.09 -36.07
CA ALA A 24 -19.00 -27.73 -34.64
C ALA A 24 -18.34 -28.84 -33.77
N ALA A 25 -18.59 -30.12 -34.08
CA ALA A 25 -17.97 -31.23 -33.38
C ALA A 25 -16.44 -31.27 -33.60
N GLU A 26 -15.97 -31.02 -34.84
CA GLU A 26 -14.56 -30.92 -35.19
C GLU A 26 -13.88 -29.77 -34.39
N ARG A 27 -14.49 -28.59 -34.39
CA ARG A 27 -13.99 -27.40 -33.59
C ARG A 27 -13.92 -27.71 -32.10
N LEU A 28 -14.84 -28.53 -31.58
CA LEU A 28 -14.89 -28.90 -30.17
C LEU A 28 -14.04 -30.15 -29.84
N ALA A 29 -13.36 -30.73 -30.80
CA ALA A 29 -12.60 -31.99 -30.71
C ALA A 29 -13.40 -33.16 -30.14
N ILE A 30 -14.69 -33.29 -30.57
CA ILE A 30 -15.58 -34.40 -30.22
C ILE A 30 -16.22 -34.99 -31.47
N THR A 31 -16.94 -36.11 -31.32
CA THR A 31 -17.65 -36.71 -32.46
C THR A 31 -19.01 -36.04 -32.66
N PRO A 32 -19.57 -36.01 -33.91
CA PRO A 32 -20.89 -35.45 -34.16
C PRO A 32 -22.03 -36.16 -33.39
N PRO A 33 -22.02 -37.50 -33.19
CA PRO A 33 -22.99 -38.16 -32.34
C PRO A 33 -22.92 -37.65 -30.87
N THR A 34 -21.70 -37.45 -30.34
CA THR A 34 -21.49 -36.91 -29.00
C THR A 34 -22.09 -35.51 -28.87
N LEU A 35 -21.79 -34.61 -29.83
CA LEU A 35 -22.37 -33.27 -29.83
C LEU A 35 -23.90 -33.32 -29.85
N THR A 36 -24.47 -34.15 -30.73
CA THR A 36 -25.92 -34.34 -30.83
C THR A 36 -26.54 -34.75 -29.49
N HIS A 37 -25.93 -35.74 -28.82
CA HIS A 37 -26.37 -36.21 -27.51
C HIS A 37 -26.29 -35.08 -26.44
N GLN A 38 -25.22 -34.30 -26.44
CA GLN A 38 -25.05 -33.20 -25.47
C GLN A 38 -26.08 -32.08 -25.70
N ILE A 39 -26.40 -31.74 -26.95
CA ILE A 39 -27.46 -30.78 -27.25
C ILE A 39 -28.85 -31.33 -26.82
N GLN A 40 -29.11 -32.61 -27.03
CA GLN A 40 -30.35 -33.23 -26.55
C GLN A 40 -30.43 -33.23 -25.02
N LYS A 41 -29.30 -33.50 -24.32
CA LYS A 41 -29.21 -33.40 -22.87
C LYS A 41 -29.57 -32.00 -22.40
N LEU A 42 -28.98 -30.96 -23.03
CA LEU A 42 -29.27 -29.55 -22.74
C LEU A 42 -30.77 -29.23 -22.90
N GLU A 43 -31.37 -29.60 -24.03
CA GLU A 43 -32.79 -29.39 -24.28
C GLU A 43 -33.67 -30.10 -23.23
N LYS A 44 -33.28 -31.31 -22.81
CA LYS A 44 -33.99 -32.08 -21.77
C LYS A 44 -33.84 -31.40 -20.38
N GLU A 45 -32.66 -30.96 -20.00
CA GLU A 45 -32.43 -30.26 -18.72
C GLU A 45 -33.23 -28.95 -18.63
N LEU A 46 -33.30 -28.21 -19.72
CA LEU A 46 -34.08 -26.99 -19.82
C LEU A 46 -35.58 -27.24 -20.02
N ASN A 47 -35.98 -28.45 -20.35
CA ASN A 47 -37.34 -28.85 -20.77
C ASN A 47 -37.86 -27.95 -21.93
N VAL A 48 -36.98 -27.58 -22.86
CA VAL A 48 -37.28 -26.69 -23.97
C VAL A 48 -36.55 -27.15 -25.23
N ARG A 49 -37.18 -27.05 -26.40
CA ARG A 49 -36.54 -27.27 -27.70
C ARG A 49 -35.83 -25.99 -28.12
N LEU A 50 -34.51 -26.09 -28.36
CA LEU A 50 -33.69 -24.99 -28.84
C LEU A 50 -33.49 -25.03 -30.36
N LEU A 51 -33.56 -26.21 -30.96
CA LEU A 51 -33.39 -26.43 -32.39
C LEU A 51 -34.70 -26.85 -33.06
N ASN A 52 -34.98 -26.28 -34.24
CA ASN A 52 -36.10 -26.68 -35.05
C ASN A 52 -35.75 -27.94 -35.91
N ARG A 53 -36.37 -29.07 -35.60
CA ARG A 53 -36.12 -30.36 -36.28
C ARG A 53 -37.02 -30.60 -37.47
N LYS A 54 -37.99 -29.71 -37.76
CA LYS A 54 -38.96 -29.91 -38.82
C LYS A 54 -38.39 -29.71 -40.23
N THR A 55 -37.27 -29.03 -40.37
CA THR A 55 -36.63 -28.77 -41.66
C THR A 55 -35.41 -29.67 -41.83
N LYS A 56 -35.53 -30.74 -42.61
CA LYS A 56 -34.47 -31.72 -42.84
C LYS A 56 -33.17 -31.15 -43.49
N MET A 57 -33.14 -29.90 -43.94
CA MET A 57 -32.03 -29.35 -44.74
C MET A 57 -31.40 -28.03 -44.22
N LYS A 58 -31.89 -27.40 -43.16
CA LYS A 58 -31.28 -26.18 -42.66
C LYS A 58 -31.22 -26.15 -41.13
N PHE A 59 -30.03 -25.82 -40.59
CA PHE A 59 -29.89 -25.49 -39.18
C PHE A 59 -30.75 -24.26 -38.85
N GLN A 60 -31.64 -24.42 -37.88
CA GLN A 60 -32.53 -23.31 -37.49
C GLN A 60 -32.84 -23.38 -36.00
N LEU A 61 -32.72 -22.22 -35.34
CA LEU A 61 -33.08 -22.06 -33.93
C LEU A 61 -34.62 -21.89 -33.78
N THR A 62 -35.12 -22.28 -32.63
CA THR A 62 -36.43 -21.83 -32.14
C THR A 62 -36.29 -20.44 -31.55
N ASP A 63 -37.41 -19.77 -31.23
CA ASP A 63 -37.37 -18.47 -30.47
C ASP A 63 -36.68 -18.66 -29.12
N ALA A 64 -36.96 -19.76 -28.44
CA ALA A 64 -36.28 -20.13 -27.21
C ALA A 64 -34.76 -20.33 -27.43
N GLY A 65 -34.39 -21.01 -28.54
CA GLY A 65 -32.99 -21.20 -28.92
C GLY A 65 -32.25 -19.87 -29.19
N THR A 66 -32.91 -18.93 -29.85
CA THR A 66 -32.34 -17.62 -30.10
C THR A 66 -32.08 -16.84 -28.81
N ARG A 67 -33.07 -16.76 -27.92
CA ARG A 67 -32.91 -16.11 -26.60
C ARG A 67 -31.89 -16.84 -25.73
N PHE A 68 -31.87 -18.16 -25.76
CA PHE A 68 -30.89 -18.94 -25.02
C PHE A 68 -29.46 -18.71 -25.54
N LEU A 69 -29.26 -18.53 -26.86
CA LEU A 69 -27.96 -18.24 -27.44
C LEU A 69 -27.36 -16.94 -26.90
N GLU A 70 -28.17 -15.89 -26.81
CA GLU A 70 -27.75 -14.61 -26.24
C GLU A 70 -27.33 -14.78 -24.79
N SER A 71 -28.20 -15.39 -23.97
CA SER A 71 -27.90 -15.64 -22.55
C SER A 71 -26.70 -16.57 -22.36
N ALA A 72 -26.56 -17.61 -23.20
CA ALA A 72 -25.44 -18.56 -23.13
C ALA A 72 -24.09 -17.86 -23.40
N ARG A 73 -24.03 -16.95 -24.36
CA ARG A 73 -22.84 -16.14 -24.64
C ARG A 73 -22.47 -15.26 -23.44
N ASP A 74 -23.43 -14.59 -22.84
CA ASP A 74 -23.19 -13.73 -21.66
C ASP A 74 -22.66 -14.55 -20.46
N VAL A 75 -23.23 -15.73 -20.21
CA VAL A 75 -22.76 -16.63 -19.16
C VAL A 75 -21.31 -17.06 -19.40
N LEU A 76 -20.97 -17.46 -20.64
CA LEU A 76 -19.60 -17.85 -20.98
C LEU A 76 -18.61 -16.70 -20.85
N LEU A 77 -18.98 -15.49 -21.29
CA LEU A 77 -18.15 -14.28 -21.11
C LEU A 77 -17.90 -13.97 -19.63
N ARG A 78 -18.92 -14.11 -18.78
CA ARG A 78 -18.78 -13.91 -17.32
C ARG A 78 -17.91 -14.99 -16.67
N ALA A 79 -18.02 -16.25 -17.11
CA ALA A 79 -17.19 -17.33 -16.63
C ALA A 79 -15.71 -17.09 -16.98
N ASP A 80 -15.41 -16.71 -18.21
CA ASP A 80 -14.04 -16.36 -18.64
C ASP A 80 -13.50 -15.15 -17.89
N ALA A 81 -14.35 -14.16 -17.62
CA ALA A 81 -13.96 -12.98 -16.83
C ALA A 81 -13.63 -13.37 -15.37
N ALA A 82 -14.42 -14.28 -14.77
CA ALA A 82 -14.16 -14.77 -13.41
C ALA A 82 -12.81 -15.52 -13.32
N GLU A 83 -12.51 -16.39 -14.28
CA GLU A 83 -11.21 -17.08 -14.35
C GLU A 83 -10.04 -16.09 -14.49
N LYS A 84 -10.18 -15.09 -15.38
CA LYS A 84 -9.16 -14.05 -15.55
C LYS A 84 -8.94 -13.24 -14.27
N THR A 85 -10.03 -12.90 -13.57
CA THR A 85 -9.98 -12.19 -12.30
C THR A 85 -9.24 -13.00 -11.24
N ALA A 86 -9.56 -14.28 -11.08
CA ALA A 86 -8.86 -15.16 -10.14
C ALA A 86 -7.36 -15.27 -10.44
N ARG A 87 -6.99 -15.41 -11.73
CA ARG A 87 -5.57 -15.43 -12.14
C ARG A 87 -4.85 -14.12 -11.87
N LYS A 88 -5.50 -12.98 -12.12
CA LYS A 88 -4.93 -11.65 -11.81
C LYS A 88 -4.72 -11.47 -10.31
N ALA A 89 -5.70 -11.87 -9.49
CA ALA A 89 -5.56 -11.82 -8.04
C ALA A 89 -4.41 -12.69 -7.54
N ALA A 90 -4.27 -13.92 -8.06
CA ALA A 90 -3.19 -14.83 -7.71
C ALA A 90 -1.79 -14.27 -8.09
N ARG A 91 -1.70 -13.44 -9.13
CA ARG A 91 -0.45 -12.75 -9.52
C ARG A 91 -0.24 -11.40 -8.83
N GLY A 92 -1.17 -10.96 -7.97
CA GLY A 92 -1.09 -9.65 -7.31
C GLY A 92 -1.28 -8.46 -8.25
N GLU A 93 -1.93 -8.65 -9.40
CA GLU A 93 -2.26 -7.59 -10.34
C GLU A 93 -3.52 -6.82 -9.92
N ILE A 94 -4.34 -7.43 -9.08
CA ILE A 94 -5.54 -6.84 -8.47
C ILE A 94 -5.60 -7.22 -6.99
N GLY A 95 -6.16 -6.33 -6.17
CA GLY A 95 -6.29 -6.57 -4.74
C GLY A 95 -6.59 -5.31 -3.96
N ARG A 96 -6.49 -5.39 -2.65
CA ARG A 96 -6.61 -4.27 -1.72
C ARG A 96 -5.41 -4.27 -0.78
N LEU A 97 -4.92 -3.09 -0.42
CA LEU A 97 -3.82 -2.89 0.51
C LEU A 97 -4.20 -1.85 1.56
N GLU A 98 -4.02 -2.20 2.83
CA GLU A 98 -4.17 -1.32 3.98
C GLU A 98 -2.77 -0.88 4.44
N ILE A 99 -2.41 0.40 4.19
CA ILE A 99 -1.05 0.92 4.39
C ILE A 99 -1.02 1.94 5.52
N GLY A 100 -0.23 1.65 6.56
CA GLY A 100 0.01 2.58 7.65
C GLY A 100 1.09 3.61 7.34
N TYR A 101 0.98 4.82 7.90
CA TYR A 101 2.05 5.81 7.78
C TYR A 101 2.12 6.74 8.99
N MET A 102 3.34 7.12 9.37
CA MET A 102 3.57 8.22 10.29
C MET A 102 3.37 9.57 9.62
N ILE A 103 2.80 10.53 10.34
CA ILE A 103 2.50 11.87 9.83
C ILE A 103 3.72 12.57 9.21
N ALA A 104 4.92 12.41 9.78
CA ALA A 104 6.14 12.99 9.25
C ALA A 104 6.45 12.52 7.83
N THR A 105 6.16 11.25 7.50
CA THR A 105 6.39 10.69 6.16
C THR A 105 5.43 11.27 5.13
N ALA A 106 4.19 11.63 5.54
CA ALA A 106 3.23 12.31 4.67
C ALA A 106 3.66 13.76 4.39
N TYR A 107 4.09 14.53 5.40
CA TYR A 107 4.56 15.90 5.18
C TYR A 107 5.79 16.00 4.28
N SER A 108 6.63 14.98 4.24
CA SER A 108 7.77 14.93 3.33
C SER A 108 7.38 14.75 1.84
N GLY A 109 6.14 14.36 1.56
CA GLY A 109 5.68 13.99 0.21
C GLY A 109 6.18 12.61 -0.28
N LEU A 110 6.96 11.89 0.54
CA LEU A 110 7.53 10.59 0.13
C LEU A 110 6.47 9.51 -0.02
N VAL A 111 5.55 9.41 0.95
CA VAL A 111 4.44 8.43 0.87
C VAL A 111 3.61 8.67 -0.39
N GLN A 112 3.23 9.92 -0.64
CA GLN A 112 2.44 10.29 -1.82
C GLN A 112 3.16 9.93 -3.11
N ARG A 113 4.47 10.20 -3.18
CA ARG A 113 5.30 9.87 -4.34
C ARG A 113 5.38 8.36 -4.58
N TYR A 114 5.65 7.58 -3.53
CA TYR A 114 5.78 6.12 -3.65
C TYR A 114 4.46 5.45 -4.00
N ILE A 115 3.39 5.83 -3.32
CA ILE A 115 2.05 5.28 -3.59
C ILE A 115 1.58 5.64 -5.00
N ARG A 116 1.75 6.90 -5.42
CA ARG A 116 1.40 7.32 -6.78
C ARG A 116 2.19 6.56 -7.84
N ASN A 117 3.51 6.41 -7.66
CA ASN A 117 4.34 5.64 -8.59
C ASN A 117 3.88 4.18 -8.69
N PHE A 118 3.53 3.58 -7.57
CA PHE A 118 3.00 2.24 -7.54
C PHE A 118 1.64 2.13 -8.25
N GLN A 119 0.71 3.01 -7.95
CA GLN A 119 -0.63 3.03 -8.57
C GLN A 119 -0.57 3.28 -10.08
N ASN A 120 0.40 4.07 -10.58
CA ASN A 120 0.58 4.31 -12.02
C ASN A 120 0.93 3.04 -12.80
N THR A 121 1.43 2.00 -12.16
CA THR A 121 1.80 0.71 -12.79
C THR A 121 0.90 -0.44 -12.35
N HIS A 122 0.15 -0.28 -11.27
CA HIS A 122 -0.67 -1.33 -10.65
C HIS A 122 -2.11 -0.83 -10.43
N HIS A 123 -2.78 -0.44 -11.51
CA HIS A 123 -4.13 0.17 -11.50
C HIS A 123 -5.23 -0.74 -10.90
N GLY A 124 -5.00 -2.04 -10.80
CA GLY A 124 -5.94 -3.00 -10.25
C GLY A 124 -5.85 -3.17 -8.73
N ILE A 125 -4.89 -2.51 -8.06
CA ILE A 125 -4.71 -2.57 -6.61
C ILE A 125 -5.27 -1.31 -5.98
N ASP A 126 -6.29 -1.48 -5.15
CA ASP A 126 -6.86 -0.40 -4.32
C ASP A 126 -6.02 -0.21 -3.06
N ILE A 127 -5.78 1.05 -2.65
CA ILE A 127 -4.94 1.38 -1.49
C ILE A 127 -5.70 2.29 -0.54
N THR A 128 -5.83 1.84 0.71
CA THR A 128 -6.32 2.64 1.83
C THR A 128 -5.14 3.07 2.70
N LEU A 129 -5.09 4.33 3.09
CA LEU A 129 -4.00 4.89 3.90
C LEU A 129 -4.49 5.19 5.32
N HIS A 130 -3.73 4.73 6.33
CA HIS A 130 -4.02 4.91 7.74
C HIS A 130 -2.90 5.69 8.44
N GLN A 131 -3.25 6.84 9.03
CA GLN A 131 -2.31 7.57 9.87
C GLN A 131 -2.23 6.91 11.24
N VAL A 132 -1.05 6.45 11.60
CA VAL A 132 -0.81 5.75 12.89
C VAL A 132 0.55 6.11 13.49
N SER A 133 0.74 5.89 14.79
CA SER A 133 2.06 5.95 15.42
C SER A 133 2.92 4.74 15.03
N THR A 134 4.25 4.82 15.23
CA THR A 134 5.13 3.66 14.96
C THR A 134 4.74 2.43 15.77
N VAL A 135 4.36 2.60 17.03
CA VAL A 135 3.97 1.49 17.91
C VAL A 135 2.67 0.84 17.42
N ALA A 136 1.66 1.65 17.09
CA ALA A 136 0.39 1.16 16.55
C ALA A 136 0.59 0.48 15.19
N LEU A 137 1.45 1.01 14.31
CA LEU A 137 1.75 0.41 13.01
C LEU A 137 2.34 -0.99 13.16
N VAL A 138 3.33 -1.15 14.05
CA VAL A 138 3.95 -2.46 14.32
C VAL A 138 2.90 -3.47 14.78
N GLY A 139 2.04 -3.09 15.74
CA GLY A 139 0.96 -3.95 16.24
C GLY A 139 -0.04 -4.33 15.15
N ALA A 140 -0.48 -3.36 14.37
CA ALA A 140 -1.47 -3.55 13.31
C ALA A 140 -0.94 -4.45 12.15
N ILE A 141 0.35 -4.35 11.80
CA ILE A 141 0.95 -5.26 10.79
C ILE A 141 1.01 -6.70 11.33
N ILE A 142 1.39 -6.88 12.58
CA ILE A 142 1.42 -8.22 13.23
C ILE A 142 0.02 -8.81 13.33
N ALA A 143 -0.99 -7.99 13.65
CA ALA A 143 -2.39 -8.39 13.75
C ALA A 143 -3.10 -8.59 12.39
N ASN A 144 -2.41 -8.40 11.26
CA ASN A 144 -2.99 -8.39 9.90
C ASN A 144 -4.07 -7.31 9.65
N GLU A 145 -4.09 -6.25 10.45
CA GLU A 145 -4.95 -5.08 10.23
C GLU A 145 -4.36 -4.14 9.18
N LEU A 146 -3.03 -4.12 9.06
CA LEU A 146 -2.30 -3.42 8.01
C LEU A 146 -1.39 -4.39 7.25
N ASP A 147 -1.22 -4.16 5.96
CA ASP A 147 -0.35 -4.97 5.11
C ASP A 147 1.10 -4.54 5.17
N ALA A 148 1.34 -3.24 5.21
CA ALA A 148 2.67 -2.64 5.28
C ALA A 148 2.58 -1.21 5.82
N GLY A 149 3.73 -0.55 6.01
CA GLY A 149 3.69 0.85 6.39
C GLY A 149 5.02 1.58 6.42
N PHE A 150 4.91 2.91 6.55
CA PHE A 150 6.00 3.88 6.56
C PHE A 150 6.11 4.49 7.96
N ALA A 151 7.11 4.10 8.72
CA ALA A 151 7.30 4.60 10.07
C ALA A 151 8.78 4.75 10.42
N ARG A 152 9.06 5.24 11.63
CA ARG A 152 10.42 5.31 12.15
C ARG A 152 11.03 3.92 12.21
N MET A 153 12.28 3.80 11.77
CA MET A 153 13.01 2.53 11.82
C MET A 153 13.24 2.12 13.28
N PRO A 154 12.83 0.91 13.69
CA PRO A 154 13.13 0.39 15.02
C PRO A 154 14.62 0.02 15.12
N LYS A 155 15.19 0.06 16.32
CA LYS A 155 16.57 -0.43 16.55
C LYS A 155 16.73 -1.89 16.12
N GLN A 156 15.71 -2.69 16.38
CA GLN A 156 15.60 -4.09 15.96
C GLN A 156 14.15 -4.34 15.54
N TYR A 157 13.94 -5.01 14.42
CA TYR A 157 12.60 -5.41 14.00
C TYR A 157 12.05 -6.45 14.98
N PRO A 158 10.82 -6.27 15.47
CA PRO A 158 10.13 -7.30 16.23
C PRO A 158 10.01 -8.60 15.43
N SER A 159 9.89 -9.73 16.14
CA SER A 159 9.65 -11.03 15.52
C SER A 159 8.41 -10.96 14.60
N GLY A 160 8.51 -11.55 13.42
CA GLY A 160 7.44 -11.52 12.43
C GLY A 160 7.43 -10.28 11.52
N LEU A 161 8.28 -9.26 11.78
CA LEU A 161 8.41 -8.10 10.91
C LEU A 161 9.74 -8.04 10.19
N SER A 162 9.71 -7.50 9.00
CA SER A 162 10.85 -7.13 8.17
C SER A 162 10.66 -5.73 7.61
N GLY A 163 11.74 -5.16 7.10
CA GLY A 163 11.68 -3.86 6.47
C GLY A 163 13.04 -3.41 5.96
N PHE A 164 13.06 -2.25 5.36
CA PHE A 164 14.27 -1.59 4.90
C PHE A 164 14.15 -0.08 5.05
N PRO A 165 15.26 0.63 5.36
CA PRO A 165 15.25 2.07 5.44
C PRO A 165 15.05 2.68 4.06
N PHE A 166 14.24 3.75 3.97
CA PHE A 166 14.05 4.53 2.74
C PHE A 166 14.40 6.01 2.92
N TYR A 167 14.63 6.45 4.16
CA TYR A 167 15.02 7.82 4.47
C TYR A 167 15.92 7.86 5.71
N ARG A 168 16.97 8.66 5.63
CA ARG A 168 17.86 8.97 6.74
C ARG A 168 18.30 10.43 6.63
N ALA A 169 18.27 11.16 7.73
CA ALA A 169 18.79 12.53 7.79
C ALA A 169 19.08 12.95 9.23
N PRO A 170 20.02 13.88 9.44
CA PRO A 170 20.23 14.48 10.75
C PRO A 170 19.00 15.26 11.19
N VAL A 171 18.68 15.23 12.50
CA VAL A 171 17.62 16.05 13.07
C VAL A 171 17.89 17.53 12.88
N ILE A 172 16.84 18.32 12.83
CA ILE A 172 16.87 19.77 12.80
C ILE A 172 16.12 20.37 13.98
N LEU A 173 16.30 21.64 14.22
CA LEU A 173 15.59 22.40 15.26
C LEU A 173 14.43 23.16 14.64
N ALA A 174 13.27 23.09 15.30
CA ALA A 174 12.15 24.01 15.08
C ALA A 174 12.18 25.07 16.19
N LEU A 175 12.13 26.34 15.81
CA LEU A 175 12.17 27.46 16.71
C LEU A 175 11.03 28.44 16.40
N PRO A 176 10.56 29.23 17.37
CA PRO A 176 9.69 30.38 17.07
C PRO A 176 10.41 31.34 16.11
N SER A 177 9.74 31.82 15.06
CA SER A 177 10.39 32.70 14.06
C SER A 177 10.91 34.00 14.61
N ALA A 178 10.33 34.49 15.72
CA ALA A 178 10.80 35.68 16.43
C ALA A 178 12.04 35.42 17.31
N HIS A 179 12.40 34.16 17.53
CA HIS A 179 13.52 33.78 18.42
C HIS A 179 14.86 34.30 17.91
N PRO A 180 15.77 34.80 18.77
CA PRO A 180 17.07 35.28 18.34
C PRO A 180 17.87 34.26 17.53
N LEU A 181 17.88 32.99 17.93
CA LEU A 181 18.56 31.91 17.23
C LEU A 181 17.91 31.58 15.85
N ALA A 182 16.65 31.89 15.63
CA ALA A 182 16.01 31.70 14.31
C ALA A 182 16.61 32.69 13.28
N ARG A 183 17.03 33.87 13.71
CA ARG A 183 17.64 34.92 12.87
C ARG A 183 19.14 34.70 12.63
N ALA A 184 19.81 33.85 13.41
CA ALA A 184 21.21 33.52 13.24
C ALA A 184 21.51 32.99 11.84
N ARG A 185 22.63 33.37 11.22
CA ARG A 185 23.06 32.83 9.93
C ARG A 185 23.66 31.43 10.11
N GLY A 186 23.37 30.52 9.18
CA GLY A 186 23.92 29.16 9.16
C GLY A 186 23.30 28.19 10.18
N SER A 187 24.07 27.17 10.54
CA SER A 187 23.68 26.14 11.51
C SER A 187 23.95 26.61 12.94
N LEU A 188 23.15 26.14 13.90
CA LEU A 188 23.25 26.51 15.29
C LEU A 188 24.26 25.63 16.04
N ASN A 189 25.14 26.24 16.84
CA ASN A 189 26.03 25.54 17.74
C ASN A 189 25.17 24.89 18.87
N PRO A 190 25.30 23.57 19.17
CA PRO A 190 24.57 22.95 20.27
C PRO A 190 24.71 23.68 21.61
N LYS A 191 25.88 24.27 21.92
CA LYS A 191 26.08 25.02 23.16
C LYS A 191 25.17 26.24 23.30
N ALA A 192 24.74 26.84 22.19
CA ALA A 192 23.82 27.97 22.21
C ALA A 192 22.39 27.61 22.64
N LEU A 193 22.10 26.32 22.83
CA LEU A 193 20.79 25.81 23.21
C LEU A 193 20.68 25.53 24.72
N ALA A 194 21.73 25.78 25.50
CA ALA A 194 21.81 25.37 26.90
C ALA A 194 20.71 25.97 27.81
N ASP A 195 20.32 27.23 27.51
CA ASP A 195 19.29 27.91 28.30
C ASP A 195 17.89 27.80 27.69
N GLU A 196 17.75 27.14 26.53
CA GLU A 196 16.50 27.08 25.83
C GLU A 196 15.59 25.98 26.41
N PRO A 197 14.31 26.27 26.64
CA PRO A 197 13.34 25.26 26.97
C PRO A 197 13.01 24.41 25.74
N PHE A 198 12.90 23.10 25.92
CA PHE A 198 12.53 22.16 24.85
C PHE A 198 11.08 21.74 24.95
N VAL A 199 10.42 21.67 23.80
CA VAL A 199 9.15 20.96 23.61
C VAL A 199 9.46 19.57 23.09
N SER A 200 8.88 18.53 23.68
CA SER A 200 9.09 17.12 23.30
C SER A 200 7.78 16.37 23.17
N THR A 201 7.85 15.13 22.70
CA THR A 201 6.69 14.24 22.73
C THR A 201 6.54 13.56 24.10
N SER A 202 5.34 13.08 24.39
CA SER A 202 5.07 12.20 25.53
C SER A 202 5.83 10.89 25.41
N ILE A 203 6.26 10.32 26.55
CA ILE A 203 7.12 9.13 26.58
C ILE A 203 6.48 7.91 25.87
N GLY A 204 5.15 7.79 25.91
CA GLY A 204 4.42 6.69 25.26
C GLY A 204 4.25 6.85 23.76
N TYR A 205 4.47 8.05 23.19
CA TYR A 205 4.26 8.30 21.76
C TYR A 205 5.51 7.97 20.93
N ASP A 206 6.68 8.51 21.31
CA ASP A 206 7.94 8.28 20.58
C ASP A 206 9.16 8.54 21.48
N LEU A 207 9.69 7.48 22.08
CA LEU A 207 10.92 7.55 22.90
C LEU A 207 12.13 8.06 22.14
N ALA A 208 12.18 7.86 20.81
CA ALA A 208 13.31 8.31 20.01
C ALA A 208 13.37 9.83 19.94
N PHE A 209 12.24 10.54 20.05
CA PHE A 209 12.18 11.98 20.04
C PHE A 209 12.86 12.58 21.28
N THR A 210 12.60 12.01 22.46
CA THR A 210 13.27 12.41 23.71
C THR A 210 14.78 12.17 23.62
N ARG A 211 15.20 11.05 23.07
CA ARG A 211 16.63 10.71 22.87
C ARG A 211 17.36 11.70 21.93
N HIS A 212 16.66 12.26 20.93
CA HIS A 212 17.27 13.28 20.07
C HIS A 212 17.57 14.56 20.85
N VAL A 213 16.67 14.98 21.75
CA VAL A 213 16.89 16.14 22.61
C VAL A 213 18.06 15.87 23.56
N GLU A 214 18.10 14.68 24.19
CA GLU A 214 19.20 14.26 25.06
C GLU A 214 20.57 14.25 24.32
N ALA A 215 20.61 13.66 23.13
CA ALA A 215 21.85 13.62 22.34
C ALA A 215 22.31 15.02 21.89
N ILE A 216 21.39 15.94 21.57
CA ILE A 216 21.74 17.34 21.26
C ILE A 216 22.28 18.04 22.51
N ALA A 217 21.67 17.81 23.66
CA ALA A 217 22.10 18.39 24.93
C ALA A 217 23.49 17.87 25.33
N GLU A 218 23.78 16.58 25.11
CA GLU A 218 25.12 15.99 25.31
C GLU A 218 26.17 16.66 24.41
N LEU A 219 25.84 16.87 23.11
CA LEU A 219 26.73 17.61 22.20
C LEU A 219 27.02 19.06 22.65
N GLY A 220 26.04 19.67 23.31
CA GLY A 220 26.16 21.05 23.85
C GLY A 220 26.74 21.12 25.25
N GLY A 221 26.87 20.00 25.96
CA GLY A 221 27.36 19.95 27.34
C GLY A 221 26.33 20.50 28.35
N PHE A 222 25.03 20.28 28.16
CA PHE A 222 23.97 20.78 29.05
C PHE A 222 22.90 19.72 29.33
N THR A 223 22.08 19.97 30.36
CA THR A 223 20.90 19.13 30.67
C THR A 223 19.66 19.82 30.10
N PRO A 224 18.86 19.10 29.22
CA PRO A 224 17.73 19.73 28.57
C PRO A 224 16.58 20.00 29.54
N LYS A 225 15.98 21.19 29.45
CA LYS A 225 14.79 21.57 30.21
C LYS A 225 13.55 21.36 29.37
N ILE A 226 12.69 20.38 29.69
CA ILE A 226 11.46 20.14 28.96
C ILE A 226 10.34 21.01 29.53
N SER A 227 9.87 21.98 28.73
CA SER A 227 8.80 22.91 29.09
C SER A 227 7.41 22.30 28.87
N LYS A 228 7.23 21.58 27.79
CA LYS A 228 5.96 20.97 27.38
C LYS A 228 6.18 19.58 26.75
N ARG A 229 5.17 18.73 26.94
CA ARG A 229 5.08 17.45 26.23
C ARG A 229 3.78 17.39 25.42
N ALA A 230 3.83 16.80 24.24
CA ALA A 230 2.70 16.67 23.34
C ALA A 230 2.52 15.22 22.90
N GLU A 231 1.31 14.86 22.53
CA GLU A 231 0.98 13.50 22.09
C GLU A 231 1.25 13.28 20.59
N ASP A 232 1.52 14.34 19.83
CA ASP A 232 1.82 14.29 18.40
C ASP A 232 2.77 15.41 17.95
N LEU A 233 3.37 15.23 16.77
CA LEU A 233 4.35 16.18 16.21
C LEU A 233 3.73 17.51 15.78
N THR A 234 2.47 17.55 15.40
CA THR A 234 1.78 18.78 15.00
C THR A 234 1.57 19.66 16.22
N THR A 235 1.19 19.08 17.35
CA THR A 235 1.06 19.76 18.65
C THR A 235 2.43 20.23 19.15
N VAL A 236 3.52 19.47 18.94
CA VAL A 236 4.89 19.93 19.22
C VAL A 236 5.19 21.24 18.46
N LEU A 237 4.95 21.27 17.14
CA LEU A 237 5.19 22.48 16.34
C LEU A 237 4.26 23.64 16.72
N THR A 238 3.04 23.34 17.16
CA THR A 238 2.11 24.37 17.69
C THR A 238 2.65 25.00 18.98
N TYR A 239 3.16 24.19 19.91
CA TYR A 239 3.81 24.73 21.10
C TYR A 239 5.05 25.56 20.79
N VAL A 240 5.84 25.15 19.78
CA VAL A 240 6.96 25.97 19.28
C VAL A 240 6.45 27.31 18.73
N SER A 241 5.40 27.27 17.89
CA SER A 241 4.78 28.49 17.33
C SER A 241 4.29 29.46 18.40
N LEU A 242 3.82 28.96 19.53
CA LEU A 242 3.36 29.73 20.70
C LEU A 242 4.51 30.24 21.61
N GLY A 243 5.76 29.87 21.31
CA GLY A 243 6.92 30.32 22.08
C GLY A 243 7.20 29.54 23.36
N TYR A 244 6.61 28.33 23.55
CA TYR A 244 6.88 27.51 24.73
C TYR A 244 8.27 26.86 24.73
N GLY A 245 9.02 26.97 23.67
CA GLY A 245 10.39 26.48 23.54
C GLY A 245 10.74 26.07 22.12
N ILE A 246 11.86 25.35 21.98
CA ILE A 246 12.37 24.80 20.72
C ILE A 246 12.14 23.30 20.67
N ALA A 247 12.19 22.70 19.48
CA ALA A 247 12.03 21.25 19.34
C ALA A 247 13.04 20.63 18.37
N ALA A 248 13.53 19.42 18.70
CA ALA A 248 14.33 18.61 17.78
C ALA A 248 13.38 17.77 16.92
N VAL A 249 13.37 17.97 15.60
CA VAL A 249 12.42 17.31 14.70
C VAL A 249 13.11 16.69 13.49
N SER A 250 12.43 15.75 12.83
CA SER A 250 12.85 15.26 11.52
C SER A 250 12.82 16.39 10.49
N PRO A 251 13.77 16.48 9.55
CA PRO A 251 13.70 17.39 8.41
C PRO A 251 12.43 17.23 7.57
N MET A 252 11.79 16.07 7.60
CA MET A 252 10.49 15.84 6.97
C MET A 252 9.42 16.82 7.46
N MET A 253 9.50 17.25 8.73
CA MET A 253 8.57 18.22 9.32
C MET A 253 8.74 19.64 8.79
N ALA A 254 9.85 19.97 8.15
CA ALA A 254 10.07 21.30 7.59
C ALA A 254 9.10 21.66 6.46
N SER A 255 8.49 20.65 5.83
CA SER A 255 7.44 20.85 4.83
C SER A 255 6.07 21.17 5.44
N CYS A 256 5.90 20.94 6.75
CA CYS A 256 4.72 21.34 7.50
C CYS A 256 4.81 22.85 7.79
N ARG A 257 4.12 23.64 6.98
CA ARG A 257 4.16 25.12 7.09
C ARG A 257 3.33 25.61 8.28
N VAL A 258 3.83 25.38 9.50
CA VAL A 258 3.22 25.95 10.71
C VAL A 258 3.60 27.43 10.80
N PRO A 259 2.63 28.36 10.96
CA PRO A 259 2.93 29.77 11.12
C PRO A 259 3.89 30.01 12.29
N ASN A 260 4.75 31.01 12.17
CA ASN A 260 5.72 31.43 13.20
C ASN A 260 6.73 30.35 13.64
N VAL A 261 6.97 29.32 12.80
CA VAL A 261 8.02 28.31 13.03
C VAL A 261 9.11 28.44 11.97
N THR A 262 10.36 28.47 12.40
CA THR A 262 11.56 28.47 11.56
C THR A 262 12.40 27.24 11.86
N PHE A 263 12.93 26.60 10.82
CA PHE A 263 13.76 25.41 10.96
C PHE A 263 15.24 25.74 10.77
N LYS A 264 16.10 25.19 11.63
CA LYS A 264 17.55 25.42 11.62
C LYS A 264 18.31 24.09 11.72
N LYS A 265 19.42 24.00 11.00
CA LYS A 265 20.35 22.86 11.13
C LYS A 265 21.24 23.07 12.39
N ILE A 266 21.75 21.95 12.91
CA ILE A 266 22.66 21.90 14.04
C ILE A 266 24.11 21.80 13.52
N ALA A 267 25.02 22.60 14.06
CA ALA A 267 26.43 22.62 13.68
C ALA A 267 27.22 21.54 14.43
N SER A 268 27.08 20.29 14.03
CA SER A 268 27.90 19.18 14.53
C SER A 268 27.99 18.08 13.47
N LYS A 269 29.09 17.32 13.46
CA LYS A 269 29.25 16.16 12.59
C LYS A 269 28.55 14.91 13.15
N THR A 270 28.19 14.92 14.41
CA THR A 270 27.60 13.79 15.16
C THR A 270 26.15 14.07 15.59
N VAL A 271 25.44 14.94 14.84
CA VAL A 271 24.02 15.18 15.06
C VAL A 271 23.25 13.86 14.96
N PRO A 272 22.35 13.54 15.92
CA PRO A 272 21.55 12.34 15.83
C PRO A 272 20.72 12.30 14.54
N GLU A 273 20.63 11.15 13.94
CA GLU A 273 19.86 10.96 12.70
C GLU A 273 18.50 10.34 12.99
N VAL A 274 17.55 10.70 12.16
CA VAL A 274 16.28 9.98 12.07
C VAL A 274 16.31 9.04 10.88
N GLU A 275 15.85 7.83 11.09
CA GLU A 275 15.65 6.86 10.03
C GLU A 275 14.18 6.47 9.94
N PHE A 276 13.68 6.35 8.71
CA PHE A 276 12.37 5.81 8.43
C PHE A 276 12.49 4.58 7.54
N ALA A 277 11.68 3.59 7.85
CA ALA A 277 11.65 2.30 7.15
C ALA A 277 10.26 2.03 6.57
N PHE A 278 10.26 1.33 5.46
CA PHE A 278 9.09 0.61 4.97
C PHE A 278 9.08 -0.77 5.64
N MET A 279 8.00 -1.09 6.34
CA MET A 279 7.85 -2.30 7.16
C MET A 279 6.70 -3.16 6.69
N TYR A 280 6.87 -4.47 6.79
CA TYR A 280 5.90 -5.49 6.36
C TYR A 280 6.14 -6.80 7.13
N ARG A 281 5.23 -7.77 7.04
CA ARG A 281 5.40 -9.10 7.66
C ARG A 281 6.57 -9.85 7.01
N SER A 282 7.41 -10.51 7.82
CA SER A 282 8.58 -11.27 7.32
C SER A 282 8.18 -12.41 6.37
N ASN A 283 7.07 -13.09 6.67
CA ASN A 283 6.55 -14.22 5.90
C ASN A 283 5.32 -13.80 5.08
N GLU A 284 5.42 -12.64 4.42
CA GLU A 284 4.30 -12.13 3.63
C GLU A 284 4.00 -13.02 2.43
N SER A 285 2.76 -13.50 2.35
CA SER A 285 2.28 -14.40 1.30
C SER A 285 1.24 -13.77 0.37
N ALA A 286 0.59 -12.67 0.80
CA ALA A 286 -0.43 -12.01 -0.01
C ALA A 286 0.19 -11.43 -1.29
N PRO A 287 -0.31 -11.81 -2.49
CA PRO A 287 0.32 -11.44 -3.75
C PRO A 287 0.41 -9.92 -3.96
N ALA A 288 -0.64 -9.15 -3.64
CA ALA A 288 -0.66 -7.69 -3.78
C ALA A 288 0.36 -7.01 -2.86
N THR A 289 0.50 -7.48 -1.61
CA THR A 289 1.49 -6.95 -0.66
C THR A 289 2.91 -7.24 -1.14
N ARG A 290 3.17 -8.43 -1.66
CA ARG A 290 4.49 -8.78 -2.24
C ARG A 290 4.82 -7.89 -3.44
N THR A 291 3.86 -7.64 -4.32
CA THR A 291 4.01 -6.71 -5.44
C THR A 291 4.41 -5.30 -4.96
N LEU A 292 3.77 -4.81 -3.89
CA LEU A 292 4.14 -3.52 -3.30
C LEU A 292 5.55 -3.56 -2.70
N ILE A 293 5.91 -4.60 -1.94
CA ILE A 293 7.25 -4.75 -1.36
C ILE A 293 8.32 -4.71 -2.45
N GLU A 294 8.13 -5.42 -3.55
CA GLU A 294 9.05 -5.44 -4.68
C GLU A 294 9.18 -4.06 -5.34
N ALA A 295 8.06 -3.36 -5.53
CA ALA A 295 8.05 -1.99 -6.07
C ALA A 295 8.74 -0.98 -5.14
N MET A 296 8.72 -1.21 -3.82
CA MET A 296 9.38 -0.34 -2.84
C MET A 296 10.89 -0.61 -2.67
N ARG A 297 11.38 -1.81 -2.98
CA ARG A 297 12.80 -2.19 -2.82
C ARG A 297 13.80 -1.25 -3.51
N PRO A 298 13.59 -0.72 -4.72
CA PRO A 298 14.50 0.21 -5.36
C PRO A 298 14.71 1.52 -4.58
N HIS A 299 13.78 1.85 -3.67
CA HIS A 299 13.85 3.04 -2.83
C HIS A 299 14.57 2.80 -1.48
N ALA A 300 15.00 1.56 -1.23
CA ALA A 300 15.78 1.22 -0.04
C ALA A 300 17.12 1.96 -0.05
N LEU A 301 17.48 2.57 1.08
CA LEU A 301 18.82 3.10 1.27
C LEU A 301 19.83 1.95 1.22
N LYS A 302 20.89 2.11 0.44
CA LYS A 302 22.01 1.16 0.47
C LYS A 302 22.59 1.14 1.89
N LYS A 303 22.84 -0.06 2.41
CA LYS A 303 23.63 -0.21 3.65
C LYS A 303 24.99 0.45 3.38
N GLU A 304 25.29 1.57 4.03
CA GLU A 304 26.65 2.02 4.13
C GLU A 304 27.45 0.91 4.82
N GLY A 305 28.42 0.34 4.12
CA GLY A 305 29.34 -0.60 4.73
C GLY A 305 29.94 0.06 5.97
N LYS A 306 29.72 -0.53 7.14
CA LYS A 306 30.50 -0.20 8.32
C LYS A 306 31.94 -0.62 8.00
N ASN A 307 32.73 0.29 7.45
CA ASN A 307 34.17 0.19 7.53
C ASN A 307 34.53 0.43 9.00
N HIS A 308 34.57 -0.65 9.76
CA HIS A 308 35.33 -0.70 10.97
C HIS A 308 36.77 -0.95 10.54
N ALA A 309 37.57 0.08 10.49
CA ALA A 309 39.01 0.03 10.64
C ALA A 309 39.36 0.64 12.00
#